data_566e0302359e0452cdd8ded0325340ca
#
_entry.id   566e0302359e0452cdd8ded0325340ca
#
_cell.length_a   1.000
_cell.length_b   1.000
_cell.length_c   1.000
_cell.angle_alpha   90.00
_cell.angle_beta   90.00
_cell.angle_gamma   90.00
#
_symmetry.space_group_name_H-M   'P 1'
#
loop_
_entity.id
_entity.type
_entity.pdbx_description
1 polymer ?
#
loop_
_entity_poly.entity_id
_entity_poly.type
_entity_poly.pdbx_seq_one_letter_code
_entity_poly.pdbx_strand_id
1 'polypeptide(L)'
;MIYTNAGPEIAVASTKAYTAQVTVLYLITAKIAVLRESLNSEGESKFLAELEKIPDAVENVISNKAKIHKIASALIEAEHTFMIGRGVDYISLLEASLKLKEISYIHSEAFASGELKHGTIALITDKTPVISLLTQENLMSKQASNIKEVQSRGAKVISFVRSSLKTKDTGCSFKLPDLDDDFMPVPSVVALQLLAYYVSSDKGLDVDKPRNLA
;
A
#
# COMPACT_ATOMS: atom_id res chain seq x y z
N MET A 1 -23.38 12.12 13.29
CA MET A 1 -23.23 11.33 12.05
C MET A 1 -22.17 12.01 11.20
N ILE A 2 -21.21 11.26 10.66
CA ILE A 2 -20.16 11.80 9.78
C ILE A 2 -20.32 11.10 8.44
N TYR A 3 -20.36 11.88 7.36
CA TYR A 3 -20.46 11.39 6.00
C TYR A 3 -19.09 11.38 5.36
N THR A 4 -18.71 10.30 4.69
CA THR A 4 -17.44 10.17 3.97
C THR A 4 -17.41 10.96 2.65
N ASN A 5 -18.58 11.30 2.12
CA ASN A 5 -18.76 11.97 0.81
C ASN A 5 -18.06 11.26 -0.37
N ALA A 6 -17.79 9.96 -0.23
CA ALA A 6 -17.12 9.16 -1.27
C ALA A 6 -17.99 8.96 -2.54
N GLY A 7 -19.28 9.22 -2.44
CA GLY A 7 -20.24 8.90 -3.50
C GLY A 7 -20.46 7.39 -3.65
N PRO A 8 -21.30 6.96 -4.62
CA PRO A 8 -21.56 5.53 -4.83
C PRO A 8 -20.31 4.82 -5.35
N GLU A 9 -20.04 3.63 -4.82
CA GLU A 9 -19.07 2.70 -5.36
C GLU A 9 -19.75 1.94 -6.52
N ILE A 10 -19.15 1.96 -7.71
CA ILE A 10 -19.71 1.28 -8.91
C ILE A 10 -19.12 -0.12 -9.00
N ALA A 11 -17.81 -0.25 -8.81
CA ALA A 11 -17.13 -1.53 -8.75
C ALA A 11 -17.42 -2.26 -7.43
N VAL A 12 -17.43 -3.60 -7.48
CA VAL A 12 -17.59 -4.42 -6.27
C VAL A 12 -16.42 -4.25 -5.32
N ALA A 13 -15.20 -4.20 -5.85
CA ALA A 13 -13.99 -3.96 -5.06
C ALA A 13 -13.91 -2.48 -4.62
N SER A 14 -14.09 -2.23 -3.32
CA SER A 14 -14.03 -0.88 -2.76
C SER A 14 -12.64 -0.26 -2.90
N THR A 15 -12.56 0.99 -3.35
CA THR A 15 -11.32 1.76 -3.48
C THR A 15 -11.42 3.14 -2.82
N LYS A 16 -12.16 4.07 -3.42
CA LYS A 16 -12.32 5.43 -2.90
C LYS A 16 -13.03 5.47 -1.53
N ALA A 17 -13.98 4.56 -1.28
CA ALA A 17 -14.65 4.50 0.00
C ALA A 17 -13.68 4.11 1.13
N TYR A 18 -12.73 3.21 0.88
CA TYR A 18 -11.67 2.87 1.84
C TYR A 18 -10.82 4.10 2.20
N THR A 19 -10.31 4.83 1.22
CA THR A 19 -9.47 6.02 1.45
C THR A 19 -10.23 7.12 2.17
N ALA A 20 -11.52 7.34 1.82
CA ALA A 20 -12.37 8.29 2.50
C ALA A 20 -12.66 7.89 3.96
N GLN A 21 -12.88 6.61 4.23
CA GLN A 21 -13.05 6.10 5.60
C GLN A 21 -11.78 6.30 6.44
N VAL A 22 -10.60 5.98 5.91
CA VAL A 22 -9.32 6.22 6.59
C VAL A 22 -9.16 7.71 6.90
N THR A 23 -9.48 8.60 5.96
CA THR A 23 -9.43 10.05 6.19
C THR A 23 -10.38 10.50 7.30
N VAL A 24 -11.59 9.97 7.35
CA VAL A 24 -12.54 10.25 8.45
C VAL A 24 -12.00 9.73 9.79
N LEU A 25 -11.35 8.58 9.81
CA LEU A 25 -10.72 8.05 11.04
C LEU A 25 -9.59 8.95 11.53
N TYR A 26 -8.79 9.55 10.65
CA TYR A 26 -7.81 10.57 11.04
C TYR A 26 -8.47 11.77 11.71
N LEU A 27 -9.55 12.30 11.14
CA LEU A 27 -10.29 13.43 11.74
C LEU A 27 -10.89 13.08 13.12
N ILE A 28 -11.46 11.89 13.25
CA ILE A 28 -11.99 11.41 14.52
C ILE A 28 -10.86 11.27 15.55
N THR A 29 -9.73 10.71 15.16
CA THR A 29 -8.57 10.52 16.03
C THR A 29 -8.03 11.88 16.53
N ALA A 30 -7.86 12.85 15.64
CA ALA A 30 -7.45 14.20 16.02
C ALA A 30 -8.44 14.81 17.01
N LYS A 31 -9.75 14.70 16.74
CA LYS A 31 -10.77 15.25 17.63
C LYS A 31 -10.75 14.61 19.01
N ILE A 32 -10.60 13.29 19.09
CA ILE A 32 -10.48 12.57 20.37
C ILE A 32 -9.21 13.00 21.10
N ALA A 33 -8.08 13.14 20.39
CA ALA A 33 -6.80 13.54 20.97
C ALA A 33 -6.88 14.96 21.59
N VAL A 34 -7.56 15.89 20.94
CA VAL A 34 -7.82 17.25 21.46
C VAL A 34 -8.71 17.18 22.69
N LEU A 35 -9.82 16.43 22.64
CA LEU A 35 -10.74 16.30 23.78
C LEU A 35 -10.09 15.65 25.00
N ARG A 36 -9.08 14.82 24.79
CA ARG A 36 -8.31 14.16 25.86
C ARG A 36 -7.07 14.96 26.28
N GLU A 37 -6.92 16.17 25.76
CA GLU A 37 -5.75 17.04 26.01
C GLU A 37 -4.38 16.39 25.69
N SER A 38 -4.39 15.33 24.89
CA SER A 38 -3.17 14.69 24.37
C SER A 38 -2.62 15.37 23.12
N LEU A 39 -3.39 16.26 22.50
CA LEU A 39 -3.01 17.09 21.37
C LEU A 39 -3.41 18.54 21.66
N ASN A 40 -2.43 19.44 21.71
CA ASN A 40 -2.69 20.87 21.88
C ASN A 40 -3.05 21.53 20.53
N SER A 41 -3.44 22.81 20.57
CA SER A 41 -3.87 23.56 19.37
C SER A 41 -2.78 23.63 18.27
N GLU A 42 -1.51 23.71 18.65
CA GLU A 42 -0.40 23.69 17.68
C GLU A 42 -0.26 22.33 17.02
N GLY A 43 -0.36 21.25 17.80
CA GLY A 43 -0.34 19.88 17.30
C GLY A 43 -1.53 19.56 16.41
N GLU A 44 -2.74 20.03 16.78
CA GLU A 44 -3.93 19.91 15.93
C GLU A 44 -3.73 20.61 14.58
N SER A 45 -3.22 21.85 14.60
CA SER A 45 -2.97 22.60 13.38
C SER A 45 -1.94 21.90 12.48
N LYS A 46 -0.87 21.36 13.03
CA LYS A 46 0.14 20.58 12.28
C LYS A 46 -0.47 19.31 11.69
N PHE A 47 -1.24 18.57 12.48
CA PHE A 47 -1.90 17.35 12.02
C PHE A 47 -2.86 17.62 10.85
N LEU A 48 -3.68 18.65 10.95
CA LEU A 48 -4.61 19.04 9.88
C LEU A 48 -3.87 19.50 8.63
N ALA A 49 -2.78 20.26 8.79
CA ALA A 49 -1.95 20.70 7.66
C ALA A 49 -1.29 19.51 6.92
N GLU A 50 -0.89 18.43 7.63
CA GLU A 50 -0.43 17.19 6.97
C GLU A 50 -1.58 16.46 6.28
N LEU A 51 -2.75 16.38 6.92
CA LEU A 51 -3.93 15.75 6.32
C LEU A 51 -4.35 16.43 5.01
N GLU A 52 -4.25 17.76 4.93
CA GLU A 52 -4.56 18.55 3.74
C GLU A 52 -3.61 18.31 2.56
N LYS A 53 -2.43 17.70 2.78
CA LYS A 53 -1.50 17.31 1.71
C LYS A 53 -1.87 15.98 1.03
N ILE A 54 -2.76 15.19 1.63
CA ILE A 54 -3.14 13.87 1.10
C ILE A 54 -3.68 13.95 -0.34
N PRO A 55 -4.59 14.87 -0.70
CA PRO A 55 -5.09 14.97 -2.07
C PRO A 55 -3.97 15.16 -3.11
N ASP A 56 -3.02 16.05 -2.85
CA ASP A 56 -1.88 16.30 -3.75
C ASP A 56 -0.97 15.08 -3.85
N ALA A 57 -0.77 14.37 -2.74
CA ALA A 57 0.00 13.14 -2.72
C ALA A 57 -0.69 12.03 -3.55
N VAL A 58 -2.00 11.89 -3.45
CA VAL A 58 -2.80 10.96 -4.26
C VAL A 58 -2.74 11.35 -5.75
N GLU A 59 -2.90 12.64 -6.08
CA GLU A 59 -2.79 13.13 -7.46
C GLU A 59 -1.40 12.85 -8.03
N ASN A 60 -0.34 13.01 -7.23
CA ASN A 60 1.02 12.65 -7.65
C ASN A 60 1.14 11.17 -8.03
N VAL A 61 0.54 10.27 -7.23
CA VAL A 61 0.52 8.83 -7.54
C VAL A 61 -0.22 8.57 -8.85
N ILE A 62 -1.42 9.16 -9.02
CA ILE A 62 -2.26 8.99 -10.20
C ILE A 62 -1.57 9.52 -11.47
N SER A 63 -0.93 10.68 -11.38
CA SER A 63 -0.17 11.28 -12.48
C SER A 63 1.03 10.42 -12.93
N ASN A 64 1.56 9.58 -12.03
CA ASN A 64 2.64 8.63 -12.32
C ASN A 64 2.15 7.20 -12.62
N LYS A 65 0.86 6.99 -12.83
CA LYS A 65 0.24 5.66 -13.06
C LYS A 65 0.88 4.83 -14.17
N ALA A 66 1.42 5.45 -15.21
CA ALA A 66 2.11 4.75 -16.29
C ALA A 66 3.33 3.94 -15.81
N LYS A 67 4.02 4.41 -14.76
CA LYS A 67 5.12 3.65 -14.14
C LYS A 67 4.60 2.44 -13.38
N ILE A 68 3.46 2.57 -12.69
CA ILE A 68 2.81 1.46 -11.98
C ILE A 68 2.30 0.43 -12.99
N HIS A 69 1.71 0.86 -14.10
CA HIS A 69 1.30 -0.02 -15.19
C HIS A 69 2.48 -0.86 -15.72
N LYS A 70 3.63 -0.21 -15.97
CA LYS A 70 4.84 -0.95 -16.37
C LYS A 70 5.31 -1.97 -15.33
N ILE A 71 5.13 -1.68 -14.04
CA ILE A 71 5.48 -2.61 -12.95
C ILE A 71 4.51 -3.79 -12.92
N ALA A 72 3.23 -3.56 -13.22
CA ALA A 72 2.18 -4.58 -13.21
C ALA A 72 2.50 -5.76 -14.13
N SER A 73 3.21 -5.53 -15.25
CA SER A 73 3.63 -6.59 -16.18
C SER A 73 4.43 -7.71 -15.52
N ALA A 74 5.09 -7.44 -14.40
CA ALA A 74 5.86 -8.44 -13.66
C ALA A 74 4.99 -9.45 -12.88
N LEU A 75 3.68 -9.17 -12.78
CA LEU A 75 2.72 -9.98 -12.02
C LEU A 75 1.70 -10.71 -12.92
N ILE A 76 1.65 -10.43 -14.22
CA ILE A 76 0.61 -10.97 -15.11
C ILE A 76 0.58 -12.51 -15.08
N GLU A 77 1.76 -13.14 -15.13
CA GLU A 77 1.91 -14.60 -15.12
C GLU A 77 2.03 -15.20 -13.70
N ALA A 78 1.91 -14.37 -12.65
CA ALA A 78 2.04 -14.85 -11.30
C ALA A 78 0.74 -15.55 -10.84
N GLU A 79 0.88 -16.74 -10.27
CA GLU A 79 -0.22 -17.44 -9.59
C GLU A 79 -0.32 -17.02 -8.12
N HIS A 80 0.81 -16.70 -7.52
CA HIS A 80 0.90 -16.24 -6.14
C HIS A 80 1.96 -15.13 -5.97
N THR A 81 1.78 -14.31 -4.96
CA THR A 81 2.71 -13.25 -4.57
C THR A 81 2.67 -13.03 -3.06
N PHE A 82 3.79 -12.64 -2.50
CA PHE A 82 3.88 -12.24 -1.11
C PHE A 82 4.03 -10.72 -1.02
N MET A 83 3.46 -10.15 0.04
CA MET A 83 3.58 -8.72 0.32
C MET A 83 4.21 -8.54 1.69
N ILE A 84 5.26 -7.72 1.79
CA ILE A 84 6.02 -7.54 3.02
C ILE A 84 6.15 -6.07 3.41
N GLY A 85 5.83 -5.77 4.66
CA GLY A 85 5.91 -4.43 5.24
C GLY A 85 6.10 -4.49 6.75
N ARG A 86 6.39 -3.35 7.36
CA ARG A 86 6.51 -3.23 8.82
C ARG A 86 5.60 -2.12 9.34
N GLY A 87 5.10 -2.29 10.57
CA GLY A 87 4.22 -1.29 11.17
C GLY A 87 2.99 -1.03 10.29
N VAL A 88 2.69 0.23 10.03
CA VAL A 88 1.53 0.65 9.22
C VAL A 88 1.65 0.22 7.75
N ASP A 89 2.87 0.02 7.23
CA ASP A 89 3.07 -0.52 5.89
C ASP A 89 2.48 -1.93 5.74
N TYR A 90 2.64 -2.78 6.76
CA TYR A 90 2.03 -4.09 6.77
C TYR A 90 0.49 -4.01 6.73
N ILE A 91 -0.10 -3.10 7.51
CA ILE A 91 -1.56 -2.89 7.52
C ILE A 91 -2.06 -2.43 6.14
N SER A 92 -1.33 -1.51 5.50
CA SER A 92 -1.64 -1.05 4.13
C SER A 92 -1.55 -2.19 3.10
N LEU A 93 -0.62 -3.12 3.29
CA LEU A 93 -0.47 -4.28 2.42
C LEU A 93 -1.56 -5.33 2.60
N LEU A 94 -2.23 -5.41 3.75
CA LEU A 94 -3.42 -6.27 3.92
C LEU A 94 -4.52 -5.85 2.96
N GLU A 95 -4.80 -4.54 2.86
CA GLU A 95 -5.77 -3.99 1.90
C GLU A 95 -5.32 -4.22 0.46
N ALA A 96 -4.04 -3.97 0.16
CA ALA A 96 -3.49 -4.20 -1.17
C ALA A 96 -3.59 -5.67 -1.61
N SER A 97 -3.30 -6.59 -0.70
CA SER A 97 -3.44 -8.03 -0.93
C SER A 97 -4.90 -8.41 -1.20
N LEU A 98 -5.84 -7.81 -0.45
CA LEU A 98 -7.27 -8.02 -0.69
C LEU A 98 -7.65 -7.57 -2.10
N LYS A 99 -7.29 -6.35 -2.50
CA LYS A 99 -7.60 -5.82 -3.85
C LYS A 99 -7.01 -6.69 -4.95
N LEU A 100 -5.75 -7.12 -4.80
CA LEU A 100 -5.13 -7.97 -5.81
C LEU A 100 -5.86 -9.31 -5.95
N LYS A 101 -6.25 -9.95 -4.85
CA LYS A 101 -7.05 -11.19 -4.86
C LYS A 101 -8.41 -11.00 -5.51
N GLU A 102 -9.12 -9.95 -5.12
CA GLU A 102 -10.51 -9.69 -5.57
C GLU A 102 -10.61 -9.55 -7.08
N ILE A 103 -9.71 -8.79 -7.71
CA ILE A 103 -9.86 -8.41 -9.11
C ILE A 103 -8.92 -9.12 -10.08
N SER A 104 -7.74 -9.61 -9.63
CA SER A 104 -6.78 -10.28 -10.50
C SER A 104 -6.73 -11.79 -10.33
N TYR A 105 -7.35 -12.30 -9.25
CA TYR A 105 -7.36 -13.72 -8.85
C TYR A 105 -5.98 -14.32 -8.54
N ILE A 106 -4.97 -13.48 -8.40
CA ILE A 106 -3.67 -13.90 -7.92
C ILE A 106 -3.78 -14.17 -6.41
N HIS A 107 -3.37 -15.35 -5.96
CA HIS A 107 -3.24 -15.62 -4.53
C HIS A 107 -2.15 -14.72 -3.94
N SER A 108 -2.53 -13.84 -3.04
CA SER A 108 -1.60 -12.91 -2.40
C SER A 108 -1.76 -12.93 -0.88
N GLU A 109 -0.63 -12.89 -0.19
CA GLU A 109 -0.61 -12.81 1.26
C GLU A 109 0.31 -11.69 1.73
N ALA A 110 -0.18 -10.89 2.69
CA ALA A 110 0.61 -9.85 3.32
C ALA A 110 1.14 -10.33 4.67
N PHE A 111 2.42 -10.08 4.93
CA PHE A 111 3.10 -10.44 6.16
C PHE A 111 3.80 -9.24 6.79
N ALA A 112 3.75 -9.15 8.10
CA ALA A 112 4.74 -8.37 8.81
C ALA A 112 6.12 -8.94 8.49
N SER A 113 7.02 -8.15 7.91
CA SER A 113 8.25 -8.65 7.28
C SER A 113 9.13 -9.48 8.22
N GLY A 114 9.10 -9.19 9.52
CA GLY A 114 9.82 -9.96 10.53
C GLY A 114 9.27 -11.35 10.73
N GLU A 115 7.96 -11.57 10.48
CA GLU A 115 7.27 -12.84 10.70
C GLU A 115 7.45 -13.82 9.53
N LEU A 116 7.75 -13.31 8.33
CA LEU A 116 7.92 -14.16 7.14
C LEU A 116 8.94 -15.29 7.35
N LYS A 117 10.01 -15.01 8.08
CA LYS A 117 11.09 -15.98 8.37
C LYS A 117 10.69 -17.14 9.29
N HIS A 118 9.55 -17.03 9.97
CA HIS A 118 9.08 -18.06 10.92
C HIS A 118 8.27 -19.19 10.25
N GLY A 119 8.47 -19.41 8.96
CA GLY A 119 7.86 -20.52 8.21
C GLY A 119 7.61 -20.18 6.75
N THR A 120 6.80 -19.14 6.50
CA THR A 120 6.33 -18.77 5.16
C THR A 120 7.45 -18.46 4.16
N ILE A 121 8.61 -18.03 4.62
CA ILE A 121 9.79 -17.79 3.78
C ILE A 121 10.23 -19.06 3.00
N ALA A 122 9.85 -20.24 3.47
CA ALA A 122 10.11 -21.51 2.76
C ALA A 122 9.38 -21.60 1.41
N LEU A 123 8.33 -20.80 1.21
CA LEU A 123 7.59 -20.73 -0.05
C LEU A 123 8.25 -19.79 -1.07
N ILE A 124 9.26 -19.03 -0.67
CA ILE A 124 10.02 -18.17 -1.58
C ILE A 124 10.98 -19.02 -2.38
N THR A 125 10.76 -19.05 -3.69
CA THR A 125 11.60 -19.76 -4.67
C THR A 125 12.11 -18.78 -5.73
N ASP A 126 12.91 -19.25 -6.68
CA ASP A 126 13.42 -18.43 -7.77
C ASP A 126 12.28 -17.72 -8.52
N LYS A 127 12.45 -16.42 -8.71
CA LYS A 127 11.50 -15.49 -9.37
C LYS A 127 10.15 -15.30 -8.66
N THR A 128 9.94 -15.85 -7.46
CA THR A 128 8.71 -15.57 -6.70
C THR A 128 8.53 -14.05 -6.55
N PRO A 129 7.39 -13.47 -7.02
CA PRO A 129 7.14 -12.05 -6.86
C PRO A 129 6.93 -11.70 -5.40
N VAL A 130 7.62 -10.69 -4.92
CA VAL A 130 7.44 -10.14 -3.58
C VAL A 130 7.25 -8.63 -3.68
N ILE A 131 6.10 -8.12 -3.24
CA ILE A 131 5.82 -6.70 -3.16
C ILE A 131 6.25 -6.19 -1.80
N SER A 132 7.07 -5.16 -1.76
CA SER A 132 7.52 -4.53 -0.52
C SER A 132 7.06 -3.08 -0.45
N LEU A 133 6.52 -2.69 0.70
CA LEU A 133 6.22 -1.31 1.04
C LEU A 133 7.23 -0.81 2.07
N LEU A 134 7.79 0.37 1.83
CA LEU A 134 8.83 0.98 2.64
C LEU A 134 8.58 2.48 2.77
N THR A 135 7.83 2.90 3.78
CA THR A 135 7.47 4.30 4.03
C THR A 135 7.90 4.80 5.39
N GLN A 136 8.08 3.90 6.36
CA GLN A 136 8.38 4.23 7.75
C GLN A 136 9.88 4.45 7.95
N GLU A 137 10.29 5.66 8.29
CA GLU A 137 11.71 6.03 8.39
C GLU A 137 12.43 5.21 9.48
N ASN A 138 11.83 5.11 10.65
CA ASN A 138 12.39 4.37 11.80
C ASN A 138 12.48 2.85 11.58
N LEU A 139 11.77 2.29 10.60
CA LEU A 139 11.77 0.87 10.27
C LEU A 139 12.55 0.54 8.99
N MET A 140 13.09 1.55 8.31
CA MET A 140 13.76 1.45 7.02
C MET A 140 14.87 0.39 7.00
N SER A 141 15.77 0.42 7.95
CA SER A 141 16.91 -0.52 7.99
C SER A 141 16.48 -1.96 8.17
N LYS A 142 15.45 -2.19 9.00
CA LYS A 142 14.88 -3.52 9.26
C LYS A 142 14.14 -4.04 8.02
N GLN A 143 13.37 -3.17 7.35
CA GLN A 143 12.67 -3.53 6.11
C GLN A 143 13.65 -3.84 4.99
N ALA A 144 14.70 -3.03 4.80
CA ALA A 144 15.75 -3.29 3.82
C ALA A 144 16.46 -4.63 4.06
N SER A 145 16.70 -5.01 5.32
CA SER A 145 17.25 -6.32 5.67
C SER A 145 16.30 -7.46 5.25
N ASN A 146 14.99 -7.34 5.50
CA ASN A 146 14.03 -8.37 5.09
C ASN A 146 13.89 -8.47 3.57
N ILE A 147 14.00 -7.35 2.84
CA ILE A 147 14.05 -7.36 1.37
C ILE A 147 15.26 -8.19 0.88
N LYS A 148 16.46 -7.93 1.42
CA LYS A 148 17.66 -8.72 1.08
C LYS A 148 17.51 -10.20 1.42
N GLU A 149 16.82 -10.51 2.50
CA GLU A 149 16.58 -11.89 2.93
C GLU A 149 15.71 -12.68 1.92
N VAL A 150 14.66 -12.09 1.39
CA VAL A 150 13.86 -12.74 0.34
C VAL A 150 14.56 -12.75 -1.01
N GLN A 151 15.32 -11.71 -1.35
CA GLN A 151 16.15 -11.67 -2.56
C GLN A 151 17.22 -12.76 -2.58
N SER A 152 17.84 -13.05 -1.42
CA SER A 152 18.84 -14.12 -1.32
C SER A 152 18.27 -15.53 -1.58
N ARG A 153 16.93 -15.66 -1.58
CA ARG A 153 16.20 -16.90 -1.91
C ARG A 153 15.63 -16.89 -3.34
N GLY A 154 16.00 -15.88 -4.14
CA GLY A 154 15.60 -15.79 -5.54
C GLY A 154 14.33 -14.95 -5.78
N ALA A 155 13.74 -14.32 -4.76
CA ALA A 155 12.57 -13.48 -4.93
C ALA A 155 12.82 -12.32 -5.91
N LYS A 156 11.84 -12.06 -6.78
CA LYS A 156 11.77 -10.85 -7.60
C LYS A 156 11.02 -9.77 -6.82
N VAL A 157 11.76 -8.87 -6.19
CA VAL A 157 11.17 -7.85 -5.32
C VAL A 157 10.73 -6.62 -6.12
N ILE A 158 9.50 -6.19 -5.86
CA ILE A 158 8.87 -4.96 -6.35
C ILE A 158 8.69 -4.03 -5.18
N SER A 159 9.48 -2.95 -5.09
CA SER A 159 9.48 -2.06 -3.93
C SER A 159 8.79 -0.74 -4.21
N PHE A 160 7.81 -0.41 -3.39
CA PHE A 160 7.20 0.92 -3.29
C PHE A 160 7.86 1.65 -2.12
N VAL A 161 8.52 2.77 -2.41
CA VAL A 161 9.39 3.44 -1.44
C VAL A 161 9.05 4.92 -1.35
N ARG A 162 8.88 5.44 -0.14
CA ARG A 162 8.71 6.87 0.11
C ARG A 162 9.93 7.64 -0.44
N SER A 163 9.68 8.75 -1.10
CA SER A 163 10.69 9.47 -1.91
C SER A 163 11.86 10.04 -1.08
N SER A 164 11.61 10.46 0.16
CA SER A 164 12.63 10.97 1.07
C SER A 164 13.59 9.89 1.58
N LEU A 165 13.19 8.61 1.59
CA LEU A 165 14.03 7.54 2.10
C LEU A 165 15.16 7.20 1.12
N LYS A 166 16.39 7.33 1.60
CA LYS A 166 17.62 6.98 0.87
C LYS A 166 17.91 5.50 1.04
N THR A 167 17.26 4.67 0.24
CA THR A 167 17.49 3.23 0.26
C THR A 167 18.56 2.87 -0.78
N LYS A 168 19.73 2.46 -0.32
CA LYS A 168 20.69 1.74 -1.17
C LYS A 168 20.20 0.30 -1.26
N ASP A 169 20.11 -0.25 -2.45
CA ASP A 169 19.91 -1.69 -2.73
C ASP A 169 18.51 -2.29 -2.46
N THR A 170 17.45 -1.51 -2.31
CA THR A 170 16.09 -2.08 -2.19
C THR A 170 15.40 -2.35 -3.53
N GLY A 171 16.05 -2.03 -4.66
CA GLY A 171 15.45 -2.19 -5.98
C GLY A 171 14.15 -1.39 -6.12
N CYS A 172 14.18 -0.09 -5.78
CA CYS A 172 12.99 0.76 -5.85
C CYS A 172 12.33 0.68 -7.23
N SER A 173 11.12 0.17 -7.26
CA SER A 173 10.30 0.08 -8.48
C SER A 173 9.42 1.33 -8.65
N PHE A 174 8.90 1.88 -7.56
CA PHE A 174 8.07 3.08 -7.56
C PHE A 174 8.39 3.99 -6.37
N LYS A 175 8.52 5.29 -6.65
CA LYS A 175 8.68 6.33 -5.63
C LYS A 175 7.32 6.88 -5.23
N LEU A 176 6.95 6.67 -3.97
CA LEU A 176 5.78 7.29 -3.36
C LEU A 176 6.08 8.75 -2.99
N PRO A 177 5.06 9.64 -2.96
CA PRO A 177 5.22 10.99 -2.44
C PRO A 177 5.70 10.98 -0.98
N ASP A 178 6.06 12.15 -0.49
CA ASP A 178 6.57 12.33 0.87
C ASP A 178 5.51 13.00 1.74
N LEU A 179 5.09 12.31 2.78
CA LEU A 179 4.22 12.77 3.87
C LEU A 179 4.80 12.28 5.19
N ASP A 180 4.28 12.75 6.30
CA ASP A 180 4.60 12.15 7.60
C ASP A 180 4.20 10.68 7.64
N ASP A 181 4.91 9.87 8.41
CA ASP A 181 4.77 8.40 8.48
C ASP A 181 3.31 7.96 8.64
N ASP A 182 2.55 8.66 9.49
CA ASP A 182 1.16 8.31 9.81
C ASP A 182 0.19 8.52 8.63
N PHE A 183 0.51 9.38 7.67
CA PHE A 183 -0.33 9.71 6.52
C PHE A 183 0.05 8.93 5.24
N MET A 184 1.19 8.24 5.26
CA MET A 184 1.64 7.41 4.13
C MET A 184 0.69 6.27 3.72
N PRO A 185 -0.19 5.73 4.58
CA PRO A 185 -1.13 4.68 4.17
C PRO A 185 -1.98 5.06 2.97
N VAL A 186 -2.51 6.28 2.89
CA VAL A 186 -3.43 6.66 1.81
C VAL A 186 -2.77 6.64 0.43
N PRO A 187 -1.68 7.38 0.16
CA PRO A 187 -1.02 7.32 -1.15
C PRO A 187 -0.42 5.95 -1.45
N SER A 188 -0.01 5.19 -0.43
CA SER A 188 0.50 3.83 -0.60
C SER A 188 -0.57 2.87 -1.09
N VAL A 189 -1.75 2.89 -0.45
CA VAL A 189 -2.87 2.04 -0.86
C VAL A 189 -3.36 2.41 -2.26
N VAL A 190 -3.45 3.69 -2.60
CA VAL A 190 -3.81 4.14 -3.96
C VAL A 190 -2.83 3.60 -5.01
N ALA A 191 -1.52 3.64 -4.74
CA ALA A 191 -0.53 3.08 -5.65
C ALA A 191 -0.69 1.57 -5.85
N LEU A 192 -1.01 0.84 -4.79
CA LEU A 192 -1.21 -0.60 -4.82
C LEU A 192 -2.57 -1.00 -5.41
N GLN A 193 -3.61 -0.18 -5.25
CA GLN A 193 -4.88 -0.32 -5.95
C GLN A 193 -4.69 -0.16 -7.47
N LEU A 194 -3.91 0.83 -7.90
CA LEU A 194 -3.54 0.99 -9.31
C LEU A 194 -2.74 -0.21 -9.83
N LEU A 195 -1.83 -0.78 -9.03
CA LEU A 195 -1.12 -1.99 -9.39
C LEU A 195 -2.09 -3.15 -9.64
N ALA A 196 -3.01 -3.40 -8.70
CA ALA A 196 -4.01 -4.46 -8.83
C ALA A 196 -4.92 -4.24 -10.06
N TYR A 197 -5.35 -2.99 -10.30
CA TYR A 197 -6.12 -2.59 -11.46
C TYR A 197 -5.40 -2.95 -12.77
N TYR A 198 -4.15 -2.55 -12.93
CA TYR A 198 -3.41 -2.81 -14.17
C TYR A 198 -3.11 -4.28 -14.37
N VAL A 199 -2.77 -5.01 -13.31
CA VAL A 199 -2.61 -6.48 -13.40
C VAL A 199 -3.90 -7.14 -13.90
N SER A 200 -5.04 -6.74 -13.34
CA SER A 200 -6.34 -7.29 -13.74
C SER A 200 -6.71 -6.92 -15.17
N SER A 201 -6.57 -5.64 -15.53
CA SER A 201 -6.85 -5.13 -16.87
C SER A 201 -5.99 -5.80 -17.94
N ASP A 202 -4.68 -5.96 -17.69
CA ASP A 202 -3.76 -6.60 -18.63
C ASP A 202 -3.99 -8.11 -18.75
N LYS A 203 -4.60 -8.74 -17.74
CA LYS A 203 -5.10 -10.12 -17.80
C LYS A 203 -6.43 -10.23 -18.54
N GLY A 204 -7.03 -9.12 -18.98
CA GLY A 204 -8.34 -9.10 -19.65
C GLY A 204 -9.52 -9.40 -18.73
N LEU A 205 -9.39 -9.17 -17.43
CA LEU A 205 -10.42 -9.42 -16.43
C LEU A 205 -11.32 -8.19 -16.25
N ASP A 206 -12.58 -8.41 -15.88
CA ASP A 206 -13.50 -7.34 -15.52
C ASP A 206 -13.17 -6.85 -14.10
N VAL A 207 -12.63 -5.64 -13.99
CA VAL A 207 -12.20 -5.04 -12.72
C VAL A 207 -13.38 -4.55 -11.88
N ASP A 208 -14.52 -4.25 -12.51
CA ASP A 208 -15.71 -3.73 -11.85
C ASP A 208 -16.63 -4.84 -11.34
N LYS A 209 -16.64 -5.97 -12.04
CA LYS A 209 -17.50 -7.12 -11.73
C LYS A 209 -16.68 -8.41 -11.66
N PRO A 210 -15.84 -8.55 -10.63
CA PRO A 210 -15.04 -9.75 -10.45
C PRO A 210 -15.95 -10.97 -10.19
N ARG A 211 -15.48 -12.15 -10.65
CA ARG A 211 -16.24 -13.40 -10.47
C ARG A 211 -16.46 -13.72 -9.00
N ASN A 212 -17.60 -14.37 -8.70
CA ASN A 212 -17.95 -14.85 -7.35
C ASN A 212 -18.09 -13.74 -6.28
N LEU A 213 -18.11 -12.49 -6.67
CA LEU A 213 -18.41 -11.35 -5.80
C LEU A 213 -19.70 -10.70 -6.30
N ALA A 214 -20.62 -10.41 -5.37
CA ALA A 214 -21.93 -9.85 -5.66
C ALA A 214 -22.05 -8.40 -5.18
#